data_aa6296d42525a800a38de525128cba7e
#
_entry.id   aa6296d42525a800a38de525128cba7e
#
_cell.length_a   1.000
_cell.length_b   1.000
_cell.length_c   1.000
_cell.angle_alpha   90.00
_cell.angle_beta   90.00
_cell.angle_gamma   90.00
#
_symmetry.space_group_name_H-M   'P 1'
#
loop_
_entity.id
_entity.type
_entity.pdbx_description
1 polymer ?
#
loop_
_entity_poly.entity_id
_entity_poly.type
_entity_poly.pdbx_seq_one_letter_code
_entity_poly.pdbx_strand_id
1 'polypeptide(L)'
;MTATSVERPTDPLFPEWRGTALEEILYQCRELVEDTDFPTVRRWREAGGKVVGHFQVYFPEEIAHAAGLLPFKVRGAPVEATRAESHFGSYLCSILKTSLELALSGRVELDLFVTHPICDAARNLAGVWGRNFPYPCRILYLPQ
;
A
#
# COMPACT_ATOMS: atom_id res chain seq x y z
N MET A 1 -37.02 -18.94 9.60
CA MET A 1 -36.17 -18.48 8.49
C MET A 1 -34.73 -18.58 8.95
N THR A 2 -34.09 -19.67 8.64
CA THR A 2 -32.68 -19.92 8.98
C THR A 2 -31.82 -19.15 7.98
N ALA A 3 -31.07 -18.16 8.47
CA ALA A 3 -30.10 -17.45 7.66
C ALA A 3 -29.04 -18.46 7.20
N THR A 4 -29.03 -18.73 5.91
CA THR A 4 -27.97 -19.51 5.26
C THR A 4 -26.69 -18.71 5.43
N SER A 5 -25.78 -19.19 6.26
CA SER A 5 -24.43 -18.62 6.38
C SER A 5 -23.74 -18.81 5.02
N VAL A 6 -23.63 -17.73 4.24
CA VAL A 6 -22.77 -17.72 3.06
C VAL A 6 -21.36 -17.93 3.57
N GLU A 7 -20.79 -19.10 3.34
CA GLU A 7 -19.37 -19.34 3.55
C GLU A 7 -18.61 -18.37 2.65
N ARG A 8 -18.06 -17.32 3.25
CA ARG A 8 -17.11 -16.47 2.56
C ARG A 8 -15.88 -17.31 2.22
N PRO A 9 -15.32 -17.21 1.00
CA PRO A 9 -14.05 -17.83 0.68
C PRO A 9 -13.04 -17.47 1.79
N THR A 10 -12.26 -18.44 2.22
CA THR A 10 -11.15 -18.17 3.14
C THR A 10 -10.24 -17.14 2.47
N ASP A 11 -10.05 -15.99 3.10
CA ASP A 11 -9.03 -15.05 2.67
C ASP A 11 -7.68 -15.77 2.69
N PRO A 12 -7.01 -15.97 1.54
CA PRO A 12 -5.75 -16.70 1.50
C PRO A 12 -4.63 -15.99 2.26
N LEU A 13 -4.82 -14.70 2.59
CA LEU A 13 -3.85 -13.89 3.34
C LEU A 13 -3.96 -14.11 4.86
N PHE A 14 -5.16 -14.43 5.37
CA PHE A 14 -5.43 -14.54 6.81
C PHE A 14 -6.36 -15.71 7.18
N PRO A 15 -6.00 -16.94 6.82
CA PRO A 15 -6.85 -18.11 7.07
C PRO A 15 -7.06 -18.39 8.57
N GLU A 16 -6.15 -17.96 9.41
CA GLU A 16 -6.10 -18.24 10.86
C GLU A 16 -6.99 -17.33 11.72
N TRP A 17 -7.57 -16.26 11.14
CA TRP A 17 -8.35 -15.28 11.93
C TRP A 17 -9.77 -15.73 12.29
N ARG A 18 -10.23 -16.86 11.76
CA ARG A 18 -11.55 -17.40 12.10
C ARG A 18 -11.57 -17.95 13.53
N GLY A 19 -12.50 -17.41 14.34
CA GLY A 19 -12.69 -17.85 15.74
C GLY A 19 -11.67 -17.29 16.73
N THR A 20 -10.83 -16.36 16.30
CA THR A 20 -9.83 -15.71 17.14
C THR A 20 -10.49 -14.64 18.01
N ALA A 21 -10.02 -14.47 19.26
CA ALA A 21 -10.48 -13.41 20.14
C ALA A 21 -10.14 -12.01 19.59
N LEU A 22 -10.96 -11.00 19.91
CA LEU A 22 -10.78 -9.63 19.42
C LEU A 22 -9.38 -9.08 19.74
N GLU A 23 -8.87 -9.33 20.94
CA GLU A 23 -7.55 -8.87 21.38
C GLU A 23 -6.44 -9.43 20.48
N GLU A 24 -6.55 -10.70 20.11
CA GLU A 24 -5.58 -11.35 19.23
C GLU A 24 -5.62 -10.73 17.82
N ILE A 25 -6.82 -10.50 17.28
CA ILE A 25 -7.00 -9.83 15.98
C ILE A 25 -6.37 -8.43 16.01
N LEU A 26 -6.64 -7.65 17.05
CA LEU A 26 -6.09 -6.31 17.21
C LEU A 26 -4.56 -6.32 17.33
N TYR A 27 -4.01 -7.31 18.05
CA TYR A 27 -2.57 -7.48 18.16
C TYR A 27 -1.94 -7.79 16.79
N GLN A 28 -2.49 -8.74 16.05
CA GLN A 28 -1.99 -9.09 14.70
C GLN A 28 -2.12 -7.92 13.71
N CYS A 29 -3.21 -7.15 13.77
CA CYS A 29 -3.37 -5.95 12.97
C CYS A 29 -2.29 -4.90 13.29
N ARG A 30 -1.95 -4.71 14.57
CA ARG A 30 -0.89 -3.79 14.99
C ARG A 30 0.45 -4.23 14.45
N GLU A 31 0.83 -5.49 14.64
CA GLU A 31 2.08 -6.05 14.11
C GLU A 31 2.21 -5.83 12.60
N LEU A 32 1.13 -6.11 11.85
CA LEU A 32 1.11 -5.87 10.40
C LEU A 32 1.25 -4.39 10.01
N VAL A 33 0.66 -3.50 10.81
CA VAL A 33 0.73 -2.05 10.54
C VAL A 33 2.12 -1.49 10.89
N GLU A 34 2.76 -1.99 11.93
CA GLU A 34 4.07 -1.52 12.37
C GLU A 34 5.23 -2.15 11.58
N ASP A 35 5.02 -3.33 11.00
CA ASP A 35 6.04 -4.01 10.20
C ASP A 35 6.28 -3.27 8.87
N THR A 36 7.51 -2.79 8.70
CA THR A 36 7.94 -2.08 7.49
C THR A 36 8.53 -3.01 6.42
N ASP A 37 8.59 -4.30 6.66
CA ASP A 37 9.01 -5.31 5.68
C ASP A 37 7.83 -5.90 4.89
N PHE A 38 6.62 -5.49 5.24
CA PHE A 38 5.37 -5.78 4.51
C PHE A 38 5.21 -7.27 4.15
N PRO A 39 5.13 -8.18 5.12
CA PRO A 39 5.12 -9.63 4.87
C PRO A 39 3.94 -10.07 4.01
N THR A 40 2.80 -9.38 4.08
CA THR A 40 1.63 -9.64 3.23
C THR A 40 1.93 -9.40 1.76
N VAL A 41 2.59 -8.27 1.43
CA VAL A 41 2.99 -7.94 0.05
C VAL A 41 3.96 -8.98 -0.47
N ARG A 42 4.94 -9.35 0.34
CA ARG A 42 5.95 -10.35 -0.02
C ARG A 42 5.32 -11.71 -0.31
N ARG A 43 4.49 -12.24 0.60
CA ARG A 43 3.78 -13.52 0.40
C ARG A 43 2.90 -13.51 -0.85
N TRP A 44 2.21 -12.40 -1.12
CA TRP A 44 1.38 -12.25 -2.32
C TRP A 44 2.21 -12.33 -3.59
N ARG A 45 3.37 -11.66 -3.63
CA ARG A 45 4.27 -11.70 -4.77
C ARG A 45 4.91 -13.08 -4.97
N GLU A 46 5.32 -13.73 -3.90
CA GLU A 46 5.85 -15.11 -3.93
C GLU A 46 4.84 -16.09 -4.52
N ALA A 47 3.55 -15.86 -4.30
CA ALA A 47 2.46 -16.62 -4.92
C ALA A 47 2.19 -16.21 -6.40
N GLY A 48 2.98 -15.33 -7.00
CA GLY A 48 2.81 -14.85 -8.37
C GLY A 48 1.81 -13.70 -8.54
N GLY A 49 1.33 -13.14 -7.43
CA GLY A 49 0.37 -12.04 -7.44
C GLY A 49 1.00 -10.69 -7.83
N LYS A 50 0.17 -9.81 -8.38
CA LYS A 50 0.53 -8.44 -8.76
C LYS A 50 0.08 -7.44 -7.71
N VAL A 51 0.89 -6.39 -7.52
CA VAL A 51 0.66 -5.37 -6.48
C VAL A 51 0.48 -4.00 -7.10
N VAL A 52 -0.61 -3.33 -6.77
CA VAL A 52 -0.82 -1.92 -7.09
C VAL A 52 -0.62 -1.09 -5.83
N GLY A 53 0.46 -0.32 -5.81
CA GLY A 53 0.69 0.67 -4.78
C GLY A 53 -0.15 1.91 -5.01
N HIS A 54 -0.75 2.45 -3.95
CA HIS A 54 -1.42 3.75 -4.04
C HIS A 54 -1.01 4.64 -2.87
N PHE A 55 -0.99 5.93 -3.15
CA PHE A 55 -0.65 6.94 -2.15
C PHE A 55 -1.87 7.77 -1.83
N GLN A 56 -2.10 7.97 -0.52
CA GLN A 56 -3.21 8.75 0.01
C GLN A 56 -4.60 8.09 -0.14
N VAL A 57 -5.62 8.85 0.20
CA VAL A 57 -7.04 8.47 0.17
C VAL A 57 -7.61 8.51 -1.25
N TYR A 58 -8.83 8.04 -1.41
CA TYR A 58 -9.61 8.07 -2.65
C TYR A 58 -9.13 7.15 -3.78
N PHE A 59 -8.30 6.17 -3.49
CA PHE A 59 -8.06 5.08 -4.43
C PHE A 59 -9.14 4.00 -4.25
N PRO A 60 -9.81 3.57 -5.33
CA PRO A 60 -10.86 2.54 -5.25
C PRO A 60 -10.21 1.14 -5.15
N GLU A 61 -9.82 0.75 -3.93
CA GLU A 61 -9.14 -0.52 -3.65
C GLU A 61 -9.97 -1.72 -4.11
N GLU A 62 -11.31 -1.60 -4.09
CA GLU A 62 -12.25 -2.62 -4.51
C GLU A 62 -12.08 -3.00 -5.98
N ILE A 63 -11.78 -2.02 -6.84
CA ILE A 63 -11.56 -2.25 -8.28
C ILE A 63 -10.26 -3.03 -8.48
N ALA A 64 -9.19 -2.65 -7.77
CA ALA A 64 -7.92 -3.37 -7.84
C ALA A 64 -8.07 -4.81 -7.34
N HIS A 65 -8.77 -4.99 -6.22
CA HIS A 65 -9.05 -6.32 -5.66
C HIS A 65 -9.89 -7.18 -6.61
N ALA A 66 -10.94 -6.61 -7.20
CA ALA A 66 -11.78 -7.32 -8.19
C ALA A 66 -11.00 -7.72 -9.45
N ALA A 67 -9.94 -6.99 -9.79
CA ALA A 67 -9.03 -7.31 -10.88
C ALA A 67 -7.95 -8.35 -10.50
N GLY A 68 -7.99 -8.92 -9.30
CA GLY A 68 -7.01 -9.88 -8.81
C GLY A 68 -5.66 -9.26 -8.42
N LEU A 69 -5.63 -7.95 -8.17
CA LEU A 69 -4.45 -7.24 -7.71
C LEU A 69 -4.50 -7.05 -6.20
N LEU A 70 -3.33 -7.04 -5.54
CA LEU A 70 -3.25 -6.60 -4.15
C LEU A 70 -3.18 -5.07 -4.13
N PRO A 71 -4.21 -4.36 -3.64
CA PRO A 71 -4.08 -2.93 -3.35
C PRO A 71 -3.21 -2.75 -2.11
N PHE A 72 -2.16 -1.96 -2.25
CA PHE A 72 -1.23 -1.69 -1.16
C PHE A 72 -1.11 -0.18 -0.94
N LYS A 73 -1.60 0.30 0.19
CA LYS A 73 -1.45 1.69 0.58
C LYS A 73 -0.03 1.97 1.01
N VAL A 74 0.72 2.65 0.15
CA VAL A 74 2.07 3.13 0.48
C VAL A 74 1.94 4.24 1.51
N ARG A 75 2.29 3.94 2.73
CA ARG A 75 2.17 4.83 3.89
C ARG A 75 3.53 5.30 4.38
N GLY A 76 3.57 6.38 5.13
CA GLY A 76 4.75 6.75 5.88
C GLY A 76 5.07 5.74 6.97
N ALA A 77 6.33 5.67 7.35
CA ALA A 77 6.82 4.79 8.40
C ALA A 77 7.88 5.51 9.25
N PRO A 78 8.19 5.03 10.46
CA PRO A 78 9.24 5.58 11.31
C PRO A 78 10.63 5.16 10.80
N VAL A 79 10.94 5.56 9.58
CA VAL A 79 12.24 5.32 8.93
C VAL A 79 12.92 6.65 8.61
N GLU A 80 14.24 6.66 8.62
CA GLU A 80 15.01 7.82 8.19
C GLU A 80 14.97 7.95 6.66
N ALA A 81 14.63 9.14 6.15
CA ALA A 81 14.41 9.37 4.73
C ALA A 81 15.70 9.83 4.01
N THR A 82 16.78 9.10 4.11
CA THR A 82 18.09 9.49 3.60
C THR A 82 18.16 9.58 2.08
N ARG A 83 17.62 8.59 1.37
CA ARG A 83 17.60 8.57 -0.11
C ARG A 83 16.55 9.53 -0.65
N ALA A 84 15.38 9.54 -0.02
CA ALA A 84 14.25 10.38 -0.44
C ALA A 84 14.54 11.87 -0.27
N GLU A 85 15.39 12.28 0.68
CA GLU A 85 15.79 13.67 0.90
C GLU A 85 16.39 14.30 -0.37
N SER A 86 17.10 13.54 -1.20
CA SER A 86 17.67 14.05 -2.45
C SER A 86 16.63 14.39 -3.53
N HIS A 87 15.41 13.90 -3.38
CA HIS A 87 14.33 14.08 -4.34
C HIS A 87 13.34 15.19 -3.95
N PHE A 88 13.41 15.65 -2.69
CA PHE A 88 12.41 16.57 -2.14
C PHE A 88 13.05 17.71 -1.35
N GLY A 89 12.40 18.86 -1.36
CA GLY A 89 12.77 19.94 -0.46
C GLY A 89 12.51 19.57 1.01
N SER A 90 13.30 20.16 1.90
CA SER A 90 13.22 19.91 3.36
C SER A 90 11.84 20.19 3.95
N TYR A 91 11.08 21.10 3.34
CA TYR A 91 9.74 21.53 3.79
C TYR A 91 8.62 20.54 3.45
N LEU A 92 8.87 19.49 2.66
CA LEU A 92 7.83 18.50 2.33
C LEU A 92 7.55 17.58 3.51
N CYS A 93 6.29 17.09 3.57
CA CYS A 93 5.81 16.27 4.68
C CYS A 93 6.60 14.94 4.80
N SER A 94 6.79 14.50 6.03
CA SER A 94 7.53 13.28 6.35
C SER A 94 6.88 12.02 5.76
N ILE A 95 5.54 11.97 5.71
CA ILE A 95 4.81 10.82 5.13
C ILE A 95 5.25 10.58 3.68
N LEU A 96 5.35 11.63 2.88
CA LEU A 96 5.74 11.54 1.49
C LEU A 96 7.20 11.07 1.35
N LYS A 97 8.11 11.64 2.16
CA LYS A 97 9.52 11.28 2.15
C LYS A 97 9.74 9.83 2.57
N THR A 98 9.16 9.42 3.69
CA THR A 98 9.32 8.05 4.19
C THR A 98 8.63 7.01 3.32
N SER A 99 7.52 7.35 2.65
CA SER A 99 6.90 6.49 1.65
C SER A 99 7.82 6.23 0.46
N LEU A 100 8.48 7.27 -0.06
CA LEU A 100 9.47 7.11 -1.12
C LEU A 100 10.70 6.34 -0.64
N GLU A 101 11.16 6.59 0.59
CA GLU A 101 12.30 5.88 1.18
C GLU A 101 12.08 4.37 1.25
N LEU A 102 10.88 3.94 1.66
CA LEU A 102 10.52 2.51 1.70
C LEU A 102 10.64 1.85 0.33
N ALA A 103 10.23 2.55 -0.73
CA ALA A 103 10.35 2.05 -2.09
C ALA A 103 11.81 2.06 -2.60
N LEU A 104 12.54 3.17 -2.37
CA LEU A 104 13.95 3.29 -2.78
C LEU A 104 14.87 2.32 -2.03
N SER A 105 14.52 1.93 -0.81
CA SER A 105 15.25 0.92 -0.03
C SER A 105 14.92 -0.53 -0.45
N GLY A 106 13.99 -0.73 -1.39
CA GLY A 106 13.60 -2.06 -1.87
C GLY A 106 12.67 -2.81 -0.91
N ARG A 107 12.13 -2.16 0.12
CA ARG A 107 11.16 -2.79 1.04
C ARG A 107 9.77 -2.94 0.43
N VAL A 108 9.47 -2.13 -0.58
CA VAL A 108 8.20 -2.14 -1.30
C VAL A 108 8.44 -2.38 -2.77
N GLU A 109 7.94 -3.49 -3.29
CA GLU A 109 7.95 -3.83 -4.70
C GLU A 109 6.54 -3.78 -5.28
N LEU A 110 6.37 -2.97 -6.33
CA LEU A 110 5.08 -2.73 -6.97
C LEU A 110 5.12 -3.10 -8.45
N ASP A 111 3.95 -3.36 -9.02
CA ASP A 111 3.76 -3.52 -10.48
C ASP A 111 3.11 -2.27 -11.10
N LEU A 112 2.44 -1.46 -10.29
CA LEU A 112 1.83 -0.19 -10.67
C LEU A 112 1.83 0.73 -9.44
N PHE A 113 2.06 2.01 -9.64
CA PHE A 113 1.84 3.02 -8.60
C PHE A 113 0.80 4.04 -9.04
N VAL A 114 -0.14 4.34 -8.15
CA VAL A 114 -1.21 5.31 -8.39
C VAL A 114 -1.23 6.35 -7.28
N THR A 115 -1.32 7.61 -7.66
CA THR A 115 -1.54 8.70 -6.70
C THR A 115 -2.73 9.55 -7.10
N HIS A 116 -3.38 10.16 -6.12
CA HIS A 116 -4.42 11.16 -6.34
C HIS A 116 -3.86 12.54 -5.98
N PRO A 117 -4.10 13.58 -6.80
CA PRO A 117 -3.52 14.91 -6.59
C PRO A 117 -4.26 15.69 -5.49
N ILE A 118 -4.32 15.14 -4.28
CA ILE A 118 -4.97 15.76 -3.12
C ILE A 118 -4.24 17.03 -2.65
N CYS A 119 -2.95 17.09 -2.89
CA CYS A 119 -2.10 18.27 -2.65
C CYS A 119 -0.98 18.32 -3.69
N ASP A 120 -0.28 19.43 -3.79
CA ASP A 120 0.83 19.59 -4.72
C ASP A 120 1.97 18.60 -4.47
N ALA A 121 2.23 18.26 -3.23
CA ALA A 121 3.22 17.26 -2.86
C ALA A 121 2.87 15.88 -3.42
N ALA A 122 1.63 15.43 -3.27
CA ALA A 122 1.15 14.15 -3.82
C ALA A 122 1.14 14.14 -5.35
N ARG A 123 0.82 15.26 -5.98
CA ARG A 123 0.91 15.44 -7.45
C ARG A 123 2.34 15.29 -7.94
N ASN A 124 3.28 15.94 -7.27
CA ASN A 124 4.70 15.89 -7.63
C ASN A 124 5.32 14.52 -7.37
N LEU A 125 4.80 13.79 -6.38
CA LEU A 125 5.25 12.43 -6.07
C LEU A 125 5.15 11.50 -7.29
N ALA A 126 4.10 11.61 -8.11
CA ALA A 126 3.96 10.82 -9.33
C ALA A 126 5.15 11.00 -10.29
N GLY A 127 5.59 12.24 -10.45
CA GLY A 127 6.75 12.57 -11.30
C GLY A 127 8.07 12.03 -10.73
N VAL A 128 8.26 12.14 -9.42
CA VAL A 128 9.43 11.60 -8.74
C VAL A 128 9.43 10.07 -8.82
N TRP A 129 8.28 9.45 -8.54
CA TRP A 129 8.14 8.00 -8.58
C TRP A 129 8.42 7.43 -9.98
N GLY A 130 7.80 8.01 -11.01
CA GLY A 130 7.98 7.57 -12.39
C GLY A 130 9.41 7.70 -12.93
N ARG A 131 10.26 8.54 -12.32
CA ARG A 131 11.69 8.66 -12.67
C ARG A 131 12.58 7.62 -11.96
N ASN A 132 12.13 7.09 -10.83
CA ASN A 132 12.95 6.21 -10.00
C ASN A 132 12.61 4.71 -10.17
N PHE A 133 11.43 4.40 -10.74
CA PHE A 133 10.98 3.01 -10.84
C PHE A 133 10.56 2.64 -12.27
N PRO A 134 10.80 1.39 -12.71
CA PRO A 134 10.54 0.96 -14.09
C PRO A 134 9.07 0.65 -14.37
N TYR A 135 8.25 0.48 -13.33
CA TYR A 135 6.83 0.18 -13.48
C TYR A 135 6.00 1.43 -13.70
N PRO A 136 4.79 1.30 -14.30
CA PRO A 136 3.94 2.45 -14.57
C PRO A 136 3.58 3.24 -13.31
N CYS A 137 3.58 4.55 -13.44
CA CYS A 137 3.05 5.48 -12.45
C CYS A 137 1.91 6.29 -13.07
N ARG A 138 0.79 6.43 -12.36
CA ARG A 138 -0.41 7.14 -12.86
C ARG A 138 -0.97 8.09 -11.80
N ILE A 139 -1.52 9.19 -12.28
CA ILE A 139 -2.34 10.08 -11.45
C ILE A 139 -3.80 9.77 -11.73
N LEU A 140 -4.54 9.46 -10.69
CA LEU A 140 -5.99 9.24 -10.74
C LEU A 140 -6.70 10.55 -10.40
N TYR A 141 -7.38 11.13 -11.38
CA TYR A 141 -8.29 12.26 -11.16
C TYR A 141 -9.70 11.71 -10.93
N LEU A 142 -10.27 12.04 -9.79
CA LEU A 142 -11.66 11.70 -9.53
C LEU A 142 -12.59 12.73 -10.17
N PRO A 143 -13.79 12.31 -10.60
CA PRO A 143 -14.83 13.26 -11.03
C PRO A 143 -15.16 14.24 -9.91
N GLN A 144 -15.34 15.50 -10.26
CA GLN A 144 -15.82 16.55 -9.36
C GLN A 144 -17.32 16.71 -9.52
#